data_72af9c4afe317a9f77884f872b3cee32
#
_entry.id   72af9c4afe317a9f77884f872b3cee32
#
_cell.length_a   1.000
_cell.length_b   1.000
_cell.length_c   1.000
_cell.angle_alpha   90.00
_cell.angle_beta   90.00
_cell.angle_gamma   90.00
#
_symmetry.space_group_name_H-M   'P 1'
#
loop_
_entity.id
_entity.type
_entity.pdbx_description
1 polymer ?
#
loop_
_entity_poly.entity_id
_entity_poly.type
_entity_poly.pdbx_seq_one_letter_code
_entity_poly.pdbx_strand_id
1 'polypeptide(L)'
;MQNMDLWFGELHTDNVKLSIRVEQQVFHGESEFQHIDVFDSPEFGRFLTSDGSVIFSEKDEFTYDEMIVHVPMAVHPNVCRVLVLGGGDGGGPPGTLQSPAGIIDVVEPDKLFVDVCCKYFPDNACGLRDSRVRIFYEDGLKFLRTKSDDYDLIINDCTDPLGHAAGLFTKEFYGSVF
;
A
#
# COMPACT_ATOMS: atom_id res chain seq x y z
N MET A 1 40.69 -3.09 -0.05
CA MET A 1 39.68 -2.14 -0.54
C MET A 1 38.72 -1.91 0.62
N GLN A 2 38.59 -0.66 1.09
CA GLN A 2 37.51 -0.33 2.02
C GLN A 2 36.20 -0.39 1.24
N ASN A 3 35.32 -1.34 1.58
CA ASN A 3 33.96 -1.33 1.05
C ASN A 3 33.26 -0.12 1.68
N MET A 4 32.70 0.73 0.84
CA MET A 4 31.83 1.83 1.31
C MET A 4 30.49 1.21 1.71
N ASP A 5 30.15 1.31 3.00
CA ASP A 5 28.84 0.89 3.47
C ASP A 5 27.82 1.97 3.13
N LEU A 6 26.74 1.59 2.45
CA LEU A 6 25.62 2.46 2.16
C LEU A 6 24.51 2.24 3.19
N TRP A 7 23.93 3.34 3.67
CA TRP A 7 22.86 3.30 4.64
C TRP A 7 21.72 4.21 4.19
N PHE A 8 20.52 3.64 4.08
CA PHE A 8 19.29 4.40 4.04
C PHE A 8 18.99 4.92 5.45
N GLY A 9 18.43 6.11 5.55
CA GLY A 9 18.09 6.69 6.85
C GLY A 9 16.77 7.41 6.84
N GLU A 10 15.84 6.92 7.64
CA GLU A 10 14.53 7.50 7.88
C GLU A 10 14.51 8.28 9.19
N LEU A 11 14.07 9.53 9.15
CA LEU A 11 13.88 10.36 10.33
C LEU A 11 12.44 10.20 10.84
N HIS A 12 12.28 9.51 11.98
CA HIS A 12 10.97 9.43 12.65
C HIS A 12 10.64 10.72 13.43
N THR A 13 11.64 11.34 14.01
CA THR A 13 11.55 12.63 14.70
C THR A 13 12.87 13.37 14.53
N ASP A 14 12.95 14.63 14.96
CA ASP A 14 14.20 15.39 14.95
C ASP A 14 15.35 14.68 15.72
N ASN A 15 15.03 13.74 16.61
CA ASN A 15 15.99 13.08 17.50
C ASN A 15 16.03 11.56 17.32
N VAL A 16 15.19 10.96 16.45
CA VAL A 16 15.11 9.50 16.24
C VAL A 16 15.23 9.19 14.76
N LYS A 17 16.21 8.36 14.43
CA LYS A 17 16.49 7.91 13.07
C LYS A 17 16.55 6.38 13.01
N LEU A 18 15.79 5.78 12.09
CA LEU A 18 16.02 4.41 11.65
C LEU A 18 17.11 4.42 10.58
N SER A 19 18.05 3.46 10.64
CA SER A 19 19.04 3.30 9.58
C SER A 19 19.07 1.84 9.11
N ILE A 20 18.93 1.62 7.81
CA ILE A 20 18.95 0.30 7.18
C ILE A 20 20.17 0.25 6.26
N ARG A 21 21.01 -0.80 6.42
CA ARG A 21 22.11 -1.03 5.49
C ARG A 21 21.56 -1.47 4.14
N VAL A 22 22.02 -0.83 3.07
CA VAL A 22 21.61 -1.13 1.70
C VAL A 22 22.80 -1.60 0.87
N GLU A 23 22.54 -2.50 -0.07
CA GLU A 23 23.52 -2.96 -1.04
C GLU A 23 23.50 -2.08 -2.28
N GLN A 24 22.28 -1.70 -2.72
CA GLN A 24 22.08 -0.85 -3.88
C GLN A 24 20.70 -0.21 -3.87
N GLN A 25 20.59 0.92 -4.56
CA GLN A 25 19.33 1.51 -4.98
C GLN A 25 18.97 0.99 -6.37
N VAL A 26 17.84 0.29 -6.49
CA VAL A 26 17.42 -0.36 -7.75
C VAL A 26 16.43 0.46 -8.54
N PHE A 27 15.76 1.42 -7.88
CA PHE A 27 14.88 2.38 -8.51
C PHE A 27 14.88 3.71 -7.76
N HIS A 28 14.67 4.79 -8.50
CA HIS A 28 14.45 6.14 -8.02
C HIS A 28 13.54 6.86 -9.02
N GLY A 29 12.49 7.47 -8.53
CA GLY A 29 11.54 8.19 -9.37
C GLY A 29 10.61 9.08 -8.58
N GLU A 30 9.95 9.99 -9.28
CA GLU A 30 9.02 10.96 -8.71
C GLU A 30 7.74 10.97 -9.53
N SER A 31 6.59 10.91 -8.86
CA SER A 31 5.28 11.16 -9.44
C SER A 31 4.77 12.53 -9.01
N GLU A 32 3.55 12.89 -9.41
CA GLU A 32 2.89 14.08 -8.87
C GLU A 32 2.43 13.93 -7.42
N PHE A 33 2.51 12.71 -6.85
CA PHE A 33 2.01 12.36 -5.52
C PHE A 33 3.14 12.18 -4.51
N GLN A 34 4.26 11.55 -4.92
CA GLN A 34 5.31 11.12 -4.01
C GLN A 34 6.62 10.83 -4.73
N HIS A 35 7.69 10.82 -3.94
CA HIS A 35 9.01 10.38 -4.32
C HIS A 35 9.19 8.91 -3.95
N ILE A 36 9.53 8.05 -4.90
CA ILE A 36 9.58 6.59 -4.71
C ILE A 36 11.01 6.11 -4.90
N ASP A 37 11.54 5.42 -3.90
CA ASP A 37 12.81 4.71 -3.98
C ASP A 37 12.64 3.22 -3.69
N VAL A 38 13.44 2.39 -4.34
CA VAL A 38 13.53 0.96 -4.06
C VAL A 38 14.98 0.58 -3.81
N PHE A 39 15.22 -0.12 -2.73
CA PHE A 39 16.54 -0.55 -2.30
C PHE A 39 16.59 -2.06 -2.09
N ASP A 40 17.77 -2.65 -2.33
CA ASP A 40 18.09 -4.00 -1.86
C ASP A 40 18.86 -3.92 -0.54
N SER A 41 18.44 -4.68 0.47
CA SER A 41 19.03 -4.76 1.81
C SER A 41 19.36 -6.20 2.17
N PRO A 42 20.53 -6.47 2.81
CA PRO A 42 20.85 -7.80 3.29
C PRO A 42 19.92 -8.33 4.39
N GLU A 43 19.31 -7.41 5.17
CA GLU A 43 18.48 -7.77 6.31
C GLU A 43 17.00 -7.90 5.95
N PHE A 44 16.48 -7.01 5.09
CA PHE A 44 15.05 -6.89 4.82
C PHE A 44 14.65 -7.38 3.41
N GLY A 45 15.63 -7.87 2.61
CA GLY A 45 15.39 -8.10 1.19
C GLY A 45 15.21 -6.77 0.46
N ARG A 46 14.34 -6.74 -0.52
CA ARG A 46 13.96 -5.50 -1.19
C ARG A 46 12.96 -4.72 -0.33
N PHE A 47 13.11 -3.40 -0.27
CA PHE A 47 12.15 -2.52 0.40
C PHE A 47 11.89 -1.27 -0.42
N LEU A 48 10.70 -0.72 -0.23
CA LEU A 48 10.23 0.50 -0.89
C LEU A 48 10.08 1.63 0.11
N THR A 49 10.44 2.83 -0.32
CA THR A 49 10.21 4.05 0.46
C THR A 49 9.39 5.04 -0.34
N SER A 50 8.54 5.78 0.35
CA SER A 50 7.79 6.93 -0.16
C SER A 50 8.17 8.15 0.64
N ASP A 51 8.59 9.23 -0.04
CA ASP A 51 9.03 10.49 0.58
C ASP A 51 10.06 10.31 1.70
N GLY A 52 10.91 9.27 1.58
CA GLY A 52 11.94 8.95 2.56
C GLY A 52 11.48 8.13 3.76
N SER A 53 10.23 7.69 3.80
CA SER A 53 9.69 6.78 4.80
C SER A 53 9.56 5.35 4.23
N VAL A 54 9.95 4.35 5.02
CA VAL A 54 9.79 2.93 4.63
C VAL A 54 8.30 2.59 4.62
N ILE A 55 7.82 2.10 3.48
CA ILE A 55 6.43 1.67 3.32
C ILE A 55 6.32 0.18 3.63
N PHE A 56 7.13 -0.64 2.98
CA PHE A 56 7.16 -2.09 3.21
C PHE A 56 8.49 -2.73 2.82
N SER A 57 8.71 -3.96 3.24
CA SER A 57 9.83 -4.81 2.83
C SER A 57 9.39 -6.23 2.51
N GLU A 58 10.10 -6.94 1.64
CA GLU A 58 9.84 -8.36 1.32
C GLU A 58 9.84 -9.27 2.56
N LYS A 59 10.53 -8.85 3.62
CA LYS A 59 10.69 -9.66 4.83
C LYS A 59 9.45 -9.70 5.70
N ASP A 60 8.74 -8.58 5.85
CA ASP A 60 7.74 -8.41 6.91
C ASP A 60 6.36 -7.90 6.44
N GLU A 61 6.22 -7.53 5.16
CA GLU A 61 4.97 -7.04 4.60
C GLU A 61 3.78 -7.97 4.85
N PHE A 62 3.99 -9.28 4.70
CA PHE A 62 2.91 -10.27 4.91
C PHE A 62 2.21 -10.13 6.27
N THR A 63 2.92 -9.64 7.28
CA THR A 63 2.34 -9.45 8.62
C THR A 63 1.28 -8.35 8.61
N TYR A 64 1.56 -7.26 7.92
CA TYR A 64 0.63 -6.15 7.76
C TYR A 64 -0.57 -6.56 6.91
N ASP A 65 -0.31 -7.17 5.75
CA ASP A 65 -1.33 -7.60 4.80
C ASP A 65 -2.32 -8.59 5.39
N GLU A 66 -1.82 -9.58 6.12
CA GLU A 66 -2.69 -10.55 6.79
C GLU A 66 -3.57 -9.87 7.84
N MET A 67 -3.05 -8.92 8.59
CA MET A 67 -3.81 -8.25 9.65
C MET A 67 -4.86 -7.29 9.11
N ILE A 68 -4.53 -6.49 8.09
CA ILE A 68 -5.47 -5.51 7.53
C ILE A 68 -6.62 -6.18 6.78
N VAL A 69 -6.40 -7.38 6.23
CA VAL A 69 -7.40 -8.10 5.44
C VAL A 69 -8.12 -9.17 6.25
N HIS A 70 -7.38 -10.10 6.88
CA HIS A 70 -8.02 -11.29 7.47
C HIS A 70 -8.86 -10.97 8.70
N VAL A 71 -8.48 -9.96 9.48
CA VAL A 71 -9.26 -9.58 10.67
C VAL A 71 -10.67 -9.11 10.28
N PRO A 72 -10.87 -8.10 9.41
CA PRO A 72 -12.22 -7.71 9.02
C PRO A 72 -12.96 -8.78 8.24
N MET A 73 -12.27 -9.54 7.38
CA MET A 73 -12.88 -10.63 6.61
C MET A 73 -13.42 -11.77 7.52
N ALA A 74 -12.75 -12.04 8.66
CA ALA A 74 -13.17 -13.07 9.59
C ALA A 74 -14.39 -12.68 10.42
N VAL A 75 -14.63 -11.40 10.65
CA VAL A 75 -15.77 -10.92 11.48
C VAL A 75 -16.98 -10.55 10.65
N HIS A 76 -16.82 -10.23 9.37
CA HIS A 76 -17.95 -9.93 8.50
C HIS A 76 -18.57 -11.21 7.96
N PRO A 77 -19.90 -11.42 8.09
CA PRO A 77 -20.54 -12.70 7.78
C PRO A 77 -20.59 -13.05 6.30
N ASN A 78 -20.58 -12.05 5.43
CA ASN A 78 -20.69 -12.25 3.98
C ASN A 78 -20.10 -11.06 3.21
N VAL A 79 -18.87 -11.19 2.75
CA VAL A 79 -18.18 -10.17 1.96
C VAL A 79 -18.18 -10.59 0.49
N CYS A 80 -18.89 -9.86 -0.35
CA CYS A 80 -18.96 -10.08 -1.79
C CYS A 80 -18.21 -9.01 -2.58
N ARG A 81 -18.24 -7.77 -2.10
CA ARG A 81 -17.61 -6.62 -2.75
C ARG A 81 -16.71 -5.87 -1.78
N VAL A 82 -15.45 -5.75 -2.13
CA VAL A 82 -14.43 -5.07 -1.32
C VAL A 82 -13.93 -3.84 -2.05
N LEU A 83 -13.78 -2.75 -1.32
CA LEU A 83 -13.04 -1.57 -1.75
C LEU A 83 -11.75 -1.48 -0.94
N VAL A 84 -10.62 -1.31 -1.62
CA VAL A 84 -9.33 -0.99 -1.03
C VAL A 84 -8.97 0.44 -1.46
N LEU A 85 -8.81 1.33 -0.50
CA LEU A 85 -8.33 2.70 -0.71
C LEU A 85 -6.84 2.72 -0.44
N GLY A 86 -6.02 3.07 -1.42
CA GLY A 86 -4.60 2.76 -1.44
C GLY A 86 -4.36 1.32 -1.90
N GLY A 87 -3.37 0.65 -1.36
CA GLY A 87 -3.07 -0.76 -1.69
C GLY A 87 -2.51 -0.94 -3.10
N GLY A 88 -1.90 0.10 -3.66
CA GLY A 88 -1.23 0.07 -4.96
C GLY A 88 0.04 -0.79 -4.99
N ASP A 89 0.55 -1.21 -3.84
CA ASP A 89 1.60 -2.20 -3.66
C ASP A 89 1.13 -3.63 -3.97
N GLY A 90 -0.18 -3.89 -3.82
CA GLY A 90 -0.81 -5.16 -4.11
C GLY A 90 -0.97 -6.07 -2.89
N GLY A 91 -0.58 -5.64 -1.70
CA GLY A 91 -0.66 -6.45 -0.48
C GLY A 91 -2.09 -6.80 -0.08
N GLY A 92 -2.99 -5.83 -0.08
CA GLY A 92 -4.40 -6.05 0.26
C GLY A 92 -5.14 -7.06 -0.63
N PRO A 93 -5.06 -6.99 -1.98
CA PRO A 93 -5.71 -7.94 -2.87
C PRO A 93 -5.40 -9.43 -2.63
N PRO A 94 -4.15 -9.91 -2.46
CA PRO A 94 -3.87 -11.31 -2.22
C PRO A 94 -4.61 -11.90 -1.01
N GLY A 95 -4.71 -11.17 0.07
CA GLY A 95 -5.48 -11.59 1.25
C GLY A 95 -6.97 -11.68 0.96
N THR A 96 -7.53 -10.68 0.28
CA THR A 96 -8.96 -10.67 -0.11
C THR A 96 -9.29 -11.75 -1.13
N LEU A 97 -8.34 -12.14 -1.99
CA LEU A 97 -8.52 -13.19 -2.99
C LEU A 97 -8.71 -14.59 -2.37
N GLN A 98 -8.24 -14.83 -1.17
CA GLN A 98 -8.50 -16.08 -0.42
C GLN A 98 -9.93 -16.16 0.10
N SER A 99 -10.67 -15.08 0.05
CA SER A 99 -12.07 -14.99 0.45
C SER A 99 -13.03 -15.25 -0.73
N PRO A 100 -14.34 -15.44 -0.47
CA PRO A 100 -15.35 -15.55 -1.49
C PRO A 100 -15.69 -14.23 -2.20
N ALA A 101 -14.97 -13.13 -1.93
CA ALA A 101 -15.19 -11.84 -2.58
C ALA A 101 -15.14 -11.98 -4.10
N GLY A 102 -16.20 -11.53 -4.75
CA GLY A 102 -16.36 -11.62 -6.20
C GLY A 102 -15.82 -10.41 -6.95
N ILE A 103 -15.75 -9.25 -6.29
CA ILE A 103 -15.27 -7.98 -6.86
C ILE A 103 -14.40 -7.28 -5.82
N ILE A 104 -13.22 -6.85 -6.25
CA ILE A 104 -12.26 -6.10 -5.44
C ILE A 104 -11.87 -4.86 -6.24
N ASP A 105 -12.31 -3.71 -5.78
CA ASP A 105 -11.94 -2.43 -6.36
C ASP A 105 -10.77 -1.83 -5.57
N VAL A 106 -9.68 -1.53 -6.23
CA VAL A 106 -8.51 -0.85 -5.69
C VAL A 106 -8.48 0.56 -6.24
N VAL A 107 -8.42 1.55 -5.37
CA VAL A 107 -8.36 2.97 -5.74
C VAL A 107 -7.04 3.56 -5.29
N GLU A 108 -6.13 3.72 -6.23
CA GLU A 108 -4.77 4.22 -6.02
C GLU A 108 -4.49 5.35 -7.01
N PRO A 109 -4.31 6.59 -6.55
CA PRO A 109 -4.10 7.70 -7.47
C PRO A 109 -2.75 7.62 -8.22
N ASP A 110 -1.73 7.03 -7.61
CA ASP A 110 -0.38 7.01 -8.15
C ASP A 110 -0.11 5.77 -9.02
N LYS A 111 -0.31 5.94 -10.33
CA LYS A 111 0.01 4.88 -11.28
C LYS A 111 1.48 4.48 -11.29
N LEU A 112 2.40 5.43 -11.05
CA LEU A 112 3.84 5.11 -11.00
C LEU A 112 4.14 4.17 -9.84
N PHE A 113 3.50 4.38 -8.68
CA PHE A 113 3.64 3.52 -7.51
C PHE A 113 3.24 2.08 -7.85
N VAL A 114 2.07 1.87 -8.44
CA VAL A 114 1.59 0.54 -8.90
C VAL A 114 2.55 -0.09 -9.89
N ASP A 115 3.02 0.67 -10.89
CA ASP A 115 3.94 0.16 -11.92
C ASP A 115 5.29 -0.27 -11.29
N VAL A 116 5.78 0.48 -10.30
CA VAL A 116 7.01 0.16 -9.55
C VAL A 116 6.81 -1.12 -8.72
N CYS A 117 5.72 -1.22 -7.98
CA CYS A 117 5.40 -2.42 -7.20
C CYS A 117 5.25 -3.65 -8.09
N CYS A 118 4.51 -3.56 -9.19
CA CYS A 118 4.39 -4.65 -10.17
C CYS A 118 5.71 -5.10 -10.77
N LYS A 119 6.66 -4.19 -10.92
CA LYS A 119 7.96 -4.48 -11.53
C LYS A 119 8.99 -5.03 -10.54
N TYR A 120 9.07 -4.44 -9.35
CA TYR A 120 10.13 -4.72 -8.39
C TYR A 120 9.70 -5.65 -7.26
N PHE A 121 8.39 -5.78 -7.02
CA PHE A 121 7.79 -6.65 -6.00
C PHE A 121 6.69 -7.55 -6.61
N PRO A 122 7.03 -8.36 -7.63
CA PRO A 122 6.03 -9.11 -8.40
C PRO A 122 5.24 -10.12 -7.57
N ASP A 123 5.81 -10.63 -6.48
CA ASP A 123 5.15 -11.59 -5.61
C ASP A 123 4.07 -10.92 -4.77
N ASN A 124 4.32 -9.71 -4.25
CA ASN A 124 3.36 -8.90 -3.53
C ASN A 124 2.26 -8.39 -4.47
N ALA A 125 2.65 -7.78 -5.58
CA ALA A 125 1.73 -7.22 -6.55
C ALA A 125 0.98 -8.27 -7.41
N CYS A 126 1.17 -9.57 -7.14
CA CYS A 126 0.52 -10.62 -7.94
C CYS A 126 -1.02 -10.54 -7.88
N GLY A 127 -1.57 -10.14 -6.76
CA GLY A 127 -3.01 -9.98 -6.56
C GLY A 127 -3.66 -8.93 -7.45
N LEU A 128 -2.94 -7.89 -7.84
CA LEU A 128 -3.46 -6.85 -8.75
C LEU A 128 -3.79 -7.38 -10.15
N ARG A 129 -3.31 -8.58 -10.50
CA ARG A 129 -3.54 -9.22 -11.80
C ARG A 129 -4.72 -10.19 -11.80
N ASP A 130 -5.37 -10.43 -10.65
CA ASP A 130 -6.53 -11.32 -10.59
C ASP A 130 -7.72 -10.70 -11.33
N SER A 131 -8.50 -11.53 -12.00
CA SER A 131 -9.66 -11.11 -12.80
C SER A 131 -10.78 -10.45 -11.97
N ARG A 132 -10.79 -10.63 -10.66
CA ARG A 132 -11.75 -10.01 -9.73
C ARG A 132 -11.31 -8.61 -9.33
N VAL A 133 -10.03 -8.23 -9.54
CA VAL A 133 -9.46 -6.95 -9.16
C VAL A 133 -9.61 -5.93 -10.28
N ARG A 134 -10.08 -4.74 -9.93
CA ARG A 134 -10.16 -3.59 -10.82
C ARG A 134 -9.43 -2.42 -10.17
N ILE A 135 -8.48 -1.84 -10.88
CA ILE A 135 -7.69 -0.71 -10.39
C ILE A 135 -8.23 0.59 -10.99
N PHE A 136 -8.47 1.58 -10.13
CA PHE A 136 -8.90 2.92 -10.50
C PHE A 136 -7.82 3.92 -10.08
N TYR A 137 -7.26 4.62 -11.05
CA TYR A 137 -6.22 5.64 -10.83
C TYR A 137 -6.89 7.00 -10.57
N GLU A 138 -7.46 7.16 -9.38
CA GLU A 138 -8.15 8.38 -8.97
C GLU A 138 -8.12 8.58 -7.45
N ASP A 139 -8.48 9.77 -7.02
CA ASP A 139 -8.56 10.11 -5.61
C ASP A 139 -9.68 9.34 -4.90
N GLY A 140 -9.35 8.69 -3.76
CA GLY A 140 -10.28 7.85 -3.02
C GLY A 140 -11.53 8.57 -2.52
N LEU A 141 -11.42 9.84 -2.11
CA LEU A 141 -12.58 10.63 -1.68
C LEU A 141 -13.50 10.97 -2.86
N LYS A 142 -12.92 11.27 -4.02
CA LYS A 142 -13.71 11.52 -5.24
C LYS A 142 -14.43 10.26 -5.68
N PHE A 143 -13.72 9.14 -5.67
CA PHE A 143 -14.29 7.84 -6.02
C PHE A 143 -15.50 7.50 -5.15
N LEU A 144 -15.35 7.60 -3.82
CA LEU A 144 -16.44 7.29 -2.88
C LEU A 144 -17.66 8.19 -3.02
N ARG A 145 -17.48 9.48 -3.36
CA ARG A 145 -18.62 10.40 -3.57
C ARG A 145 -19.56 9.97 -4.70
N THR A 146 -19.10 9.11 -5.60
CA THR A 146 -19.88 8.58 -6.72
C THR A 146 -20.56 7.26 -6.40
N LYS A 147 -20.35 6.71 -5.20
CA LYS A 147 -20.83 5.41 -4.76
C LYS A 147 -21.86 5.56 -3.63
N SER A 148 -22.77 4.60 -3.56
CA SER A 148 -23.77 4.52 -2.48
C SER A 148 -24.10 3.04 -2.28
N ASP A 149 -23.91 2.54 -1.07
CA ASP A 149 -24.21 1.14 -0.66
C ASP A 149 -23.61 0.08 -1.59
N ASP A 150 -22.44 0.35 -2.13
CA ASP A 150 -21.82 -0.47 -3.17
C ASP A 150 -20.87 -1.55 -2.63
N TYR A 151 -20.38 -1.42 -1.38
CA TYR A 151 -19.35 -2.31 -0.82
C TYR A 151 -19.76 -2.89 0.53
N ASP A 152 -19.41 -4.16 0.75
CA ASP A 152 -19.60 -4.85 2.02
C ASP A 152 -18.44 -4.57 2.99
N LEU A 153 -17.26 -4.28 2.45
CA LEU A 153 -16.06 -3.98 3.22
C LEU A 153 -15.24 -2.90 2.51
N ILE A 154 -14.80 -1.91 3.29
CA ILE A 154 -13.85 -0.90 2.85
C ILE A 154 -12.58 -1.05 3.69
N ILE A 155 -11.45 -1.30 3.04
CA ILE A 155 -10.12 -1.34 3.64
C ILE A 155 -9.44 -0.01 3.30
N ASN A 156 -9.07 0.76 4.32
CA ASN A 156 -8.29 1.98 4.14
C ASN A 156 -6.81 1.65 4.34
N ASP A 157 -6.14 1.36 3.24
CA ASP A 157 -4.75 0.95 3.14
C ASP A 157 -3.89 2.08 2.57
N CYS A 158 -4.09 3.25 3.13
CA CYS A 158 -3.34 4.44 2.76
C CYS A 158 -2.14 4.64 3.69
N THR A 159 -1.14 5.34 3.20
CA THR A 159 -0.03 5.84 4.02
C THR A 159 -0.55 6.70 5.19
N ASP A 160 0.34 7.07 6.10
CA ASP A 160 0.02 7.92 7.25
C ASP A 160 -0.87 9.11 6.90
N PRO A 161 -1.67 9.64 7.86
CA PRO A 161 -2.65 10.72 7.64
C PRO A 161 -1.97 12.08 7.36
N LEU A 162 -1.09 12.09 6.38
CA LEU A 162 -0.31 13.24 5.92
C LEU A 162 -0.61 13.52 4.45
N GLY A 163 -0.44 14.78 4.02
CA GLY A 163 -0.57 15.15 2.63
C GLY A 163 -1.94 14.78 2.03
N HIS A 164 -1.91 14.07 0.90
CA HIS A 164 -3.10 13.69 0.14
C HIS A 164 -4.00 12.67 0.85
N ALA A 165 -3.44 11.81 1.70
CA ALA A 165 -4.17 10.78 2.43
C ALA A 165 -4.94 11.33 3.64
N ALA A 166 -4.61 12.52 4.16
CA ALA A 166 -5.19 13.06 5.39
C ALA A 166 -6.73 13.09 5.41
N GLY A 167 -7.35 13.30 4.26
CA GLY A 167 -8.81 13.34 4.12
C GLY A 167 -9.51 12.00 4.41
N LEU A 168 -8.81 10.87 4.23
CA LEU A 168 -9.32 9.52 4.45
C LEU A 168 -9.27 9.07 5.92
N PHE A 169 -8.78 9.93 6.81
CA PHE A 169 -8.69 9.67 8.25
C PHE A 169 -9.56 10.62 9.09
N THR A 170 -10.46 11.36 8.44
CA THR A 170 -11.33 12.32 9.11
C THR A 170 -12.61 11.68 9.64
N LYS A 171 -13.21 12.31 10.67
CA LYS A 171 -14.52 11.88 11.19
C LYS A 171 -15.60 11.97 10.10
N GLU A 172 -15.53 12.98 9.25
CA GLU A 172 -16.44 13.21 8.13
C GLU A 172 -16.35 12.07 7.12
N PHE A 173 -15.14 11.61 6.81
CA PHE A 173 -14.92 10.44 5.95
C PHE A 173 -15.60 9.20 6.53
N TYR A 174 -15.28 8.82 7.77
CA TYR A 174 -15.87 7.64 8.40
C TYR A 174 -17.40 7.76 8.53
N GLY A 175 -17.93 8.95 8.79
CA GLY A 175 -19.37 9.19 8.81
C GLY A 175 -20.06 9.11 7.45
N SER A 176 -19.32 9.15 6.35
CA SER A 176 -19.86 9.03 4.98
C SER A 176 -19.80 7.60 4.41
N VAL A 177 -19.06 6.68 5.06
CA VAL A 177 -18.90 5.28 4.61
C VAL A 177 -19.65 4.27 5.48
N PHE A 178 -20.38 4.76 6.50
CA PHE A 178 -21.27 3.97 7.36
C PHE A 178 -22.74 4.19 7.02
#